data_d6928f1691d6e40b1e833f1dfa372ea8
#
_entry.id   d6928f1691d6e40b1e833f1dfa372ea8
#
_cell.length_a   1.000
_cell.length_b   1.000
_cell.length_c   1.000
_cell.angle_alpha   90.00
_cell.angle_beta   90.00
_cell.angle_gamma   90.00
#
_symmetry.space_group_name_H-M   'P 1'
#
loop_
_entity.id
_entity.type
_entity.pdbx_description
1 polymer ?
#
loop_
_entity_poly.entity_id
_entity_poly.type
_entity_poly.pdbx_seq_one_letter_code
_entity_poly.pdbx_strand_id
1 'polypeptide(L)'
;MTMKEDAKQRAIFLKKLREEHKETVARTQALLKEQQATRKDICKHARNEPKTIPELAELSGIPASEVLWHITAMKKYGLVAETGICGEYYLYQRVE
;
A
#
# COMPACT_ATOMS: atom_id res chain seq x y z
N MET A 1 -18.71 12.47 43.28
CA MET A 1 -17.40 12.69 42.67
C MET A 1 -17.00 14.13 42.74
N THR A 2 -15.74 14.39 43.10
CA THR A 2 -15.19 15.73 43.10
C THR A 2 -14.68 16.10 41.71
N MET A 3 -14.62 17.40 41.39
CA MET A 3 -14.06 17.90 40.14
C MET A 3 -12.62 17.43 39.89
N LYS A 4 -11.84 17.24 40.95
CA LYS A 4 -10.43 16.74 40.89
C LYS A 4 -10.38 15.31 40.38
N GLU A 5 -11.31 14.47 40.80
CA GLU A 5 -11.36 13.06 40.33
C GLU A 5 -11.74 12.95 38.87
N ASP A 6 -12.70 13.76 38.39
CA ASP A 6 -13.09 13.81 37.01
C ASP A 6 -11.96 14.28 36.09
N ALA A 7 -11.24 15.32 36.50
CA ALA A 7 -10.08 15.85 35.78
C ALA A 7 -8.95 14.82 35.73
N LYS A 8 -8.69 14.09 36.81
CA LYS A 8 -7.67 13.05 36.89
C LYS A 8 -8.01 11.87 35.97
N GLN A 9 -9.28 11.44 35.95
CA GLN A 9 -9.76 10.37 35.08
C GLN A 9 -9.65 10.75 33.60
N ARG A 10 -9.99 11.98 33.23
CA ARG A 10 -9.84 12.50 31.86
C ARG A 10 -8.38 12.51 31.43
N ALA A 11 -7.46 12.93 32.32
CA ALA A 11 -6.04 12.95 32.01
C ALA A 11 -5.50 11.54 31.74
N ILE A 12 -5.90 10.55 32.52
CA ILE A 12 -5.53 9.15 32.33
C ILE A 12 -6.08 8.62 31.01
N PHE A 13 -7.33 8.90 30.71
CA PHE A 13 -8.00 8.47 29.46
C PHE A 13 -7.31 9.08 28.24
N LEU A 14 -7.02 10.38 28.24
CA LEU A 14 -6.34 11.06 27.15
C LEU A 14 -4.92 10.53 26.93
N LYS A 15 -4.21 10.24 27.99
CA LYS A 15 -2.87 9.65 27.91
C LYS A 15 -2.92 8.28 27.25
N LYS A 16 -3.88 7.46 27.62
CA LYS A 16 -4.09 6.15 27.04
C LYS A 16 -4.43 6.23 25.54
N LEU A 17 -5.31 7.15 25.14
CA LEU A 17 -5.65 7.39 23.75
C LEU A 17 -4.43 7.81 22.91
N ARG A 18 -3.57 8.68 23.46
CA ARG A 18 -2.35 9.12 22.79
C ARG A 18 -1.37 7.96 22.58
N GLU A 19 -1.23 7.07 23.53
CA GLU A 19 -0.37 5.89 23.41
C GLU A 19 -0.90 4.94 22.35
N GLU A 20 -2.20 4.67 22.34
CA GLU A 20 -2.85 3.84 21.31
C GLU A 20 -2.72 4.45 19.92
N HIS A 21 -2.87 5.76 19.79
CA HIS A 21 -2.71 6.48 18.53
C HIS A 21 -1.29 6.39 17.99
N LYS A 22 -0.27 6.51 18.83
CA LYS A 22 1.14 6.36 18.45
C LYS A 22 1.42 4.97 17.88
N GLU A 23 0.89 3.92 18.51
CA GLU A 23 1.03 2.55 17.98
C GLU A 23 0.36 2.40 16.62
N THR A 24 -0.85 2.92 16.46
CA THR A 24 -1.58 2.88 15.19
C THR A 24 -0.83 3.60 14.09
N VAL A 25 -0.29 4.79 14.36
CA VAL A 25 0.51 5.56 13.39
C VAL A 25 1.77 4.81 13.00
N ALA A 26 2.49 4.22 13.96
CA ALA A 26 3.69 3.44 13.69
C ALA A 26 3.39 2.23 12.80
N ARG A 27 2.31 1.50 13.05
CA ARG A 27 1.87 0.36 12.23
C ARG A 27 1.49 0.80 10.82
N THR A 28 0.77 1.90 10.69
CA THR A 28 0.36 2.47 9.40
C THR A 28 1.57 2.89 8.59
N GLN A 29 2.56 3.54 9.20
CA GLN A 29 3.79 3.95 8.53
C GLN A 29 4.61 2.74 8.07
N ALA A 30 4.71 1.69 8.88
CA ALA A 30 5.40 0.46 8.50
C ALA A 30 4.72 -0.22 7.31
N LEU A 31 3.39 -0.29 7.31
CA LEU A 31 2.61 -0.84 6.20
C LEU A 31 2.77 -0.02 4.92
N LEU A 32 2.77 1.30 5.01
CA LEU A 32 3.01 2.19 3.86
C LEU A 32 4.39 1.99 3.26
N LYS A 33 5.42 1.85 4.08
CA LYS A 33 6.79 1.56 3.60
C LYS A 33 6.85 0.23 2.87
N GLU A 34 6.22 -0.80 3.41
CA GLU A 34 6.14 -2.11 2.79
C GLU A 34 5.41 -2.05 1.45
N GLN A 35 4.28 -1.37 1.37
CA GLN A 35 3.53 -1.18 0.13
C GLN A 35 4.33 -0.39 -0.90
N GLN A 36 5.06 0.65 -0.49
CA GLN A 36 5.92 1.43 -1.39
C GLN A 36 7.07 0.59 -1.95
N ALA A 37 7.70 -0.23 -1.13
CA ALA A 37 8.75 -1.14 -1.57
C ALA A 37 8.21 -2.17 -2.58
N THR A 38 7.04 -2.74 -2.32
CA THR A 38 6.36 -3.67 -3.22
C THR A 38 6.04 -3.02 -4.56
N ARG A 39 5.49 -1.80 -4.54
CA ARG A 39 5.15 -1.04 -5.75
C ARG A 39 6.38 -0.67 -6.57
N LYS A 40 7.49 -0.32 -5.90
CA LYS A 40 8.76 -0.06 -6.58
C LYS A 40 9.28 -1.30 -7.31
N ASP A 41 9.18 -2.46 -6.69
CA ASP A 41 9.60 -3.72 -7.28
C ASP A 41 8.75 -4.05 -8.52
N ILE A 42 7.44 -3.91 -8.43
CA ILE A 42 6.53 -4.08 -9.56
C ILE A 42 6.87 -3.10 -10.69
N CYS A 43 7.07 -1.82 -10.38
CA CYS A 43 7.44 -0.81 -11.35
C CYS A 43 8.77 -1.11 -12.04
N LYS A 44 9.73 -1.63 -11.32
CA LYS A 44 11.02 -2.03 -11.86
C LYS A 44 10.86 -3.07 -12.97
N HIS A 45 10.01 -4.07 -12.77
CA HIS A 45 9.77 -5.11 -13.76
C HIS A 45 8.92 -4.64 -14.94
N ALA A 46 8.04 -3.66 -14.74
CA ALA A 46 7.16 -3.12 -15.78
C ALA A 46 7.77 -1.89 -16.51
N ARG A 47 8.97 -1.47 -16.17
CA ARG A 47 9.57 -0.23 -16.67
C ARG A 47 9.99 -0.29 -18.14
N ASN A 48 10.69 -1.33 -18.53
CA ASN A 48 11.29 -1.44 -19.87
C ASN A 48 10.37 -2.13 -20.86
N GLU A 49 9.56 -3.06 -20.41
CA GLU A 49 8.64 -3.82 -21.24
C GLU A 49 7.27 -3.92 -20.58
N PRO A 50 6.17 -3.89 -21.36
CA PRO A 50 4.85 -4.18 -20.81
C PRO A 50 4.79 -5.60 -20.25
N LYS A 51 4.15 -5.77 -19.12
CA LYS A 51 4.00 -7.06 -18.44
C LYS A 51 2.55 -7.31 -18.07
N THR A 52 2.16 -8.59 -18.09
CA THR A 52 0.85 -9.02 -17.57
C THR A 52 0.91 -9.21 -16.05
N ILE A 53 -0.25 -9.29 -15.40
CA ILE A 53 -0.32 -9.55 -13.95
C ILE A 53 0.39 -10.86 -13.57
N PRO A 54 0.15 -12.01 -14.25
CA PRO A 54 0.87 -13.24 -13.94
C PRO A 54 2.39 -13.14 -14.09
N GLU A 55 2.87 -12.43 -15.11
CA GLU A 55 4.31 -12.20 -15.31
C GLU A 55 4.92 -11.38 -14.18
N LEU A 56 4.24 -10.31 -13.77
CA LEU A 56 4.68 -9.48 -12.63
C LEU A 56 4.67 -10.27 -11.33
N ALA A 57 3.66 -11.13 -11.12
CA ALA A 57 3.60 -11.98 -9.95
C ALA A 57 4.78 -12.97 -9.89
N GLU A 58 5.12 -13.58 -11.01
CA GLU A 58 6.25 -14.49 -11.10
C GLU A 58 7.59 -13.79 -10.86
N LEU A 59 7.80 -12.64 -11.49
CA LEU A 59 9.04 -11.87 -11.39
C LEU A 59 9.27 -11.26 -10.01
N SER A 60 8.20 -10.79 -9.35
CA SER A 60 8.28 -10.15 -8.04
C SER A 60 8.18 -11.13 -6.87
N GLY A 61 7.70 -12.34 -7.11
CA GLY A 61 7.43 -13.31 -6.04
C GLY A 61 6.21 -12.98 -5.19
N ILE A 62 5.34 -12.09 -5.68
CA ILE A 62 4.14 -11.64 -4.97
C ILE A 62 2.93 -12.36 -5.57
N PRO A 63 1.93 -12.76 -4.77
CA PRO A 63 0.71 -13.37 -5.30
C PRO A 63 0.02 -12.48 -6.35
N ALA A 64 -0.52 -13.09 -7.40
CA ALA A 64 -1.17 -12.36 -8.49
C ALA A 64 -2.30 -11.45 -8.01
N SER A 65 -3.06 -11.85 -6.99
CA SER A 65 -4.12 -11.04 -6.41
C SER A 65 -3.59 -9.73 -5.78
N GLU A 66 -2.44 -9.78 -5.13
CA GLU A 66 -1.79 -8.59 -4.58
C GLU A 66 -1.22 -7.71 -5.68
N VAL A 67 -0.60 -8.30 -6.70
CA VAL A 67 -0.09 -7.56 -7.86
C VAL A 67 -1.24 -6.82 -8.54
N LEU A 68 -2.38 -7.47 -8.75
CA LEU A 68 -3.56 -6.84 -9.34
C LEU A 68 -4.04 -5.66 -8.50
N TRP A 69 -4.07 -5.80 -7.20
CA TRP A 69 -4.46 -4.73 -6.29
C TRP A 69 -3.52 -3.53 -6.39
N HIS A 70 -2.21 -3.76 -6.39
CA HIS A 70 -1.20 -2.70 -6.53
C HIS A 70 -1.27 -2.03 -7.91
N ILE A 71 -1.39 -2.82 -8.98
CA ILE A 71 -1.50 -2.29 -10.35
C ILE A 71 -2.76 -1.44 -10.49
N THR A 72 -3.89 -1.88 -9.96
CA THR A 72 -5.13 -1.10 -9.99
C THR A 72 -4.97 0.25 -9.29
N ALA A 73 -4.33 0.26 -8.13
CA ALA A 73 -4.04 1.48 -7.39
C ALA A 73 -3.07 2.39 -8.16
N MET A 74 -1.99 1.83 -8.71
CA MET A 74 -1.00 2.59 -9.48
C MET A 74 -1.59 3.16 -10.77
N LYS A 75 -2.47 2.42 -11.45
CA LYS A 75 -3.19 2.89 -12.62
C LYS A 75 -4.07 4.09 -12.29
N LYS A 76 -4.77 4.03 -11.16
CA LYS A 76 -5.61 5.12 -10.67
C LYS A 76 -4.82 6.42 -10.46
N TYR A 77 -3.58 6.31 -10.00
CA TYR A 77 -2.70 7.46 -9.77
C TYR A 77 -1.83 7.82 -10.97
N GLY A 78 -2.00 7.15 -12.10
CA GLY A 78 -1.25 7.44 -13.32
C GLY A 78 0.20 6.97 -13.33
N LEU A 79 0.56 6.03 -12.47
CA LEU A 79 1.92 5.48 -12.38
C LEU A 79 2.18 4.36 -13.39
N VAL A 80 1.13 3.62 -13.77
CA VAL A 80 1.17 2.60 -14.79
C VAL A 80 -0.02 2.80 -15.75
N ALA A 81 0.11 2.31 -16.98
CA ALA A 81 -0.94 2.36 -17.98
C ALA A 81 -1.08 1.01 -18.67
N GLU A 82 -2.29 0.72 -19.13
CA GLU A 82 -2.54 -0.40 -20.01
C GLU A 82 -2.01 -0.08 -21.40
N THR A 83 -1.12 -0.92 -21.92
CA THR A 83 -0.48 -0.71 -23.22
C THR A 83 -0.94 -1.69 -24.30
N GLY A 84 -1.67 -2.73 -23.91
CA GLY A 84 -2.14 -3.73 -24.86
C GLY A 84 -2.78 -4.92 -24.15
N ILE A 85 -3.01 -5.97 -24.91
CA ILE A 85 -3.60 -7.22 -24.44
C ILE A 85 -2.73 -8.38 -24.92
N CYS A 86 -2.43 -9.31 -24.01
CA CYS A 86 -1.74 -10.56 -24.33
C CYS A 86 -2.61 -11.73 -23.85
N GLY A 87 -3.32 -12.39 -24.79
CA GLY A 87 -4.27 -13.45 -24.46
C GLY A 87 -5.46 -12.92 -23.66
N GLU A 88 -5.65 -13.43 -22.46
CA GLU A 88 -6.74 -13.02 -21.56
C GLU A 88 -6.36 -11.88 -20.63
N TYR A 89 -5.10 -11.41 -20.64
CA TYR A 89 -4.57 -10.45 -19.70
C TYR A 89 -4.18 -9.15 -20.38
N TYR A 90 -4.40 -8.03 -19.68
CA TYR A 90 -3.89 -6.73 -20.10
C TYR A 90 -2.41 -6.61 -19.83
N LEU A 91 -1.71 -5.89 -20.70
CA LEU A 91 -0.31 -5.51 -20.52
C LEU A 91 -0.25 -4.17 -19.81
N TYR A 92 0.60 -4.07 -18.79
CA TYR A 92 0.82 -2.84 -18.03
C TYR A 92 2.27 -2.42 -18.13
N GLN A 93 2.49 -1.13 -18.27
CA GLN A 93 3.82 -0.53 -18.32
C GLN A 93 3.86 0.71 -17.44
N ARG A 94 5.00 0.95 -16.80
CA ARG A 94 5.21 2.15 -16.00
C ARG A 94 5.16 3.39 -16.90
N VAL A 95 4.41 4.40 -16.48
CA VAL A 95 4.36 5.71 -17.11
C VAL A 95 5.54 6.54 -16.59
N GLU A 96 6.35 7.05 -17.47
CA GLU A 96 7.45 7.96 -17.15
C GLU A 96 7.04 9.42 -17.16
#